data_6f9a6070e2f3fba401b359a4a3eac080
#
_entry.id   6f9a6070e2f3fba401b359a4a3eac080
#
_cell.length_a   1.000
_cell.length_b   1.000
_cell.length_c   1.000
_cell.angle_alpha   90.00
_cell.angle_beta   90.00
_cell.angle_gamma   90.00
#
_symmetry.space_group_name_H-M   'P 1'
#
loop_
_entity.id
_entity.type
_entity.pdbx_description
1 polymer ?
#
loop_
_entity_poly.entity_id
_entity_poly.type
_entity_poly.pdbx_seq_one_letter_code
_entity_poly.pdbx_strand_id
1 'polypeptide(L)'
;MKAKQLSVFLENKSGRLTEVTEVLGAAGINLSAMSIADNSDFGILRCIVSDPDKAYRVLKDAHFAVKITDVIGFTCPNTSGSLAKVLKHLSDKGVFIEYMYSFANGDVAHVIIRPTDLESCDRILAEKEVDLLAASDLYRL
;
A
#
# COMPACT_ATOMS: atom_id res chain seq x y z
N MET A 1 0.24 -7.81 -11.28
CA MET A 1 1.51 -7.80 -10.51
C MET A 1 1.23 -7.47 -9.06
N LYS A 2 1.42 -8.44 -8.18
CA LYS A 2 1.18 -8.26 -6.75
C LYS A 2 2.43 -7.76 -6.04
N ALA A 3 2.22 -6.93 -5.04
CA ALA A 3 3.28 -6.48 -4.14
C ALA A 3 2.85 -6.70 -2.69
N LYS A 4 3.82 -6.81 -1.81
CA LYS A 4 3.57 -7.02 -0.38
C LYS A 4 3.47 -5.68 0.34
N GLN A 5 2.39 -5.50 1.07
CA GLN A 5 2.18 -4.37 1.96
C GLN A 5 2.18 -4.88 3.40
N LEU A 6 2.73 -4.11 4.31
CA LEU A 6 2.57 -4.37 5.73
C LEU A 6 1.34 -3.67 6.26
N SER A 7 0.58 -4.40 7.07
CA SER A 7 -0.50 -3.83 7.88
C SER A 7 -0.12 -4.04 9.34
N VAL A 8 0.06 -2.95 10.07
CA VAL A 8 0.46 -2.98 11.48
C VAL A 8 -0.69 -2.44 12.32
N PHE A 9 -1.14 -3.24 13.28
CA PHE A 9 -2.20 -2.85 14.19
C PHE A 9 -1.59 -2.10 15.37
N LEU A 10 -2.02 -0.84 15.56
CA LEU A 10 -1.50 0.02 16.60
C LEU A 10 -2.59 0.35 17.60
N GLU A 11 -2.28 0.24 18.89
CA GLU A 11 -3.13 0.80 19.91
C GLU A 11 -3.12 2.33 19.80
N ASN A 12 -4.25 2.97 20.04
CA ASN A 12 -4.36 4.44 20.02
C ASN A 12 -3.69 5.06 21.25
N LYS A 13 -2.37 4.97 21.27
CA LYS A 13 -1.53 5.54 22.32
C LYS A 13 -0.45 6.40 21.71
N SER A 14 -0.13 7.49 22.38
CA SER A 14 1.01 8.32 22.00
C SER A 14 2.31 7.49 21.93
N GLY A 15 3.07 7.67 20.87
CA GLY A 15 4.36 7.02 20.71
C GLY A 15 4.34 5.67 19.99
N ARG A 16 3.19 5.05 19.76
CA ARG A 16 3.15 3.74 19.08
C ARG A 16 3.64 3.82 17.64
N LEU A 17 3.21 4.85 16.90
CA LEU A 17 3.70 5.07 15.54
C LEU A 17 5.21 5.36 15.51
N THR A 18 5.70 6.14 16.48
CA THR A 18 7.12 6.40 16.62
C THR A 18 7.91 5.10 16.84
N GLU A 19 7.43 4.21 17.71
CA GLU A 19 8.06 2.92 17.97
C GLU A 19 8.19 2.07 16.70
N VAL A 20 7.13 1.99 15.90
CA VAL A 20 7.16 1.24 14.62
C VAL A 20 8.22 1.81 13.69
N THR A 21 8.23 3.12 13.52
CA THR A 21 9.19 3.76 12.63
C THR A 21 10.63 3.64 13.14
N GLU A 22 10.84 3.66 14.44
CA GLU A 22 12.15 3.43 15.04
C GLU A 22 12.65 1.99 14.81
N VAL A 23 11.78 1.00 14.99
CA VAL A 23 12.13 -0.40 14.74
C VAL A 23 12.54 -0.61 13.28
N LEU A 24 11.77 -0.08 12.36
CA LEU A 24 12.08 -0.18 10.94
C LEU A 24 13.37 0.56 10.57
N GLY A 25 13.55 1.76 11.10
CA GLY A 25 14.74 2.57 10.85
C GLY A 25 16.01 1.91 11.38
N ALA A 26 15.95 1.35 12.58
CA ALA A 26 17.09 0.62 13.18
C ALA A 26 17.48 -0.62 12.37
N ALA A 27 16.53 -1.22 11.68
CA ALA A 27 16.78 -2.36 10.79
C ALA A 27 17.20 -1.96 9.37
N GLY A 28 17.34 -0.65 9.10
CA GLY A 28 17.70 -0.15 7.77
C GLY A 28 16.59 -0.24 6.74
N ILE A 29 15.33 -0.29 7.19
CA ILE A 29 14.17 -0.42 6.31
C ILE A 29 13.53 0.95 6.11
N ASN A 30 13.38 1.36 4.84
CA ASN A 30 12.75 2.61 4.48
C ASN A 30 11.24 2.43 4.26
N LEU A 31 10.48 3.42 4.68
CA LEU A 31 9.05 3.52 4.39
C LEU A 31 8.86 4.43 3.17
N SER A 32 8.28 3.89 2.11
CA SER A 32 8.10 4.62 0.85
C SER A 32 6.73 5.25 0.72
N ALA A 33 5.71 4.57 1.22
CA ALA A 33 4.34 5.04 1.20
C ALA A 33 3.62 4.51 2.43
N MET A 34 2.69 5.28 2.95
CA MET A 34 1.96 4.87 4.15
C MET A 34 0.62 5.58 4.27
N SER A 35 -0.28 4.94 4.98
CA SER A 35 -1.52 5.55 5.44
C SER A 35 -1.90 4.97 6.80
N ILE A 36 -2.57 5.76 7.60
CA ILE A 36 -3.14 5.32 8.87
C ILE A 36 -4.64 5.53 8.82
N ALA A 37 -5.37 4.47 9.09
CA ALA A 37 -6.80 4.53 9.32
C ALA A 37 -7.05 4.14 10.77
N ASP A 38 -7.90 4.88 11.48
CA ASP A 38 -8.21 4.56 12.86
C ASP A 38 -9.70 4.34 13.09
N ASN A 39 -9.99 3.57 14.12
CA ASN A 39 -11.28 3.54 14.77
C ASN A 39 -11.05 3.95 16.23
N SER A 40 -12.06 3.83 17.09
CA SER A 40 -11.97 4.32 18.48
C SER A 40 -10.85 3.70 19.31
N ASP A 41 -10.46 2.45 19.03
CA ASP A 41 -9.53 1.69 19.87
C ASP A 41 -8.19 1.41 19.20
N PHE A 42 -8.16 1.29 17.87
CA PHE A 42 -7.00 0.87 17.11
C PHE A 42 -6.76 1.73 15.88
N GLY A 43 -5.49 1.88 15.52
CA GLY A 43 -5.08 2.35 14.22
C GLY A 43 -4.56 1.19 13.39
N ILE A 44 -4.69 1.29 12.08
CA ILE A 44 -4.07 0.38 11.14
C ILE A 44 -3.11 1.20 10.29
N LEU A 45 -1.81 0.93 10.45
CA LEU A 45 -0.80 1.49 9.58
C LEU A 45 -0.61 0.55 8.39
N ARG A 46 -0.86 1.05 7.20
CA ARG A 46 -0.56 0.35 5.96
C ARG A 46 0.64 1.01 5.32
N CYS A 47 1.66 0.24 5.01
CA CYS A 47 2.88 0.82 4.47
C CYS A 47 3.57 -0.08 3.45
N ILE A 48 4.21 0.58 2.50
CA ILE A 48 5.13 -0.02 1.55
C ILE A 48 6.54 0.27 2.04
N VAL A 49 7.33 -0.77 2.16
CA VAL A 49 8.68 -0.70 2.72
C VAL A 49 9.70 -1.31 1.76
N SER A 50 10.95 -0.99 1.97
CA SER A 50 12.05 -1.45 1.10
C SER A 50 12.31 -2.95 1.16
N ASP A 51 12.01 -3.58 2.29
CA ASP A 51 12.17 -5.03 2.49
C ASP A 51 11.02 -5.56 3.35
N PRO A 52 9.89 -5.96 2.72
CA PRO A 52 8.70 -6.36 3.47
C PRO A 52 8.90 -7.61 4.33
N ASP A 53 9.68 -8.58 3.89
CA ASP A 53 9.88 -9.80 4.67
C ASP A 53 10.71 -9.54 5.93
N LYS A 54 11.76 -8.74 5.80
CA LYS A 54 12.58 -8.32 6.95
C LYS A 54 11.76 -7.45 7.90
N ALA A 55 10.99 -6.51 7.36
CA ALA A 55 10.12 -5.64 8.15
C ALA A 55 9.12 -6.45 8.98
N TYR A 56 8.49 -7.45 8.36
CA TYR A 56 7.58 -8.35 9.06
C TYR A 56 8.26 -9.01 10.26
N ARG A 57 9.47 -9.57 10.05
CA ARG A 57 10.20 -10.26 11.11
C ARG A 57 10.58 -9.32 12.27
N VAL A 58 11.15 -8.15 11.96
CA VAL A 58 11.61 -7.25 13.04
C VAL A 58 10.45 -6.64 13.82
N LEU A 59 9.33 -6.35 13.15
CA LEU A 59 8.14 -5.85 13.85
C LEU A 59 7.49 -6.93 14.70
N LYS A 60 7.42 -8.15 14.21
CA LYS A 60 6.91 -9.28 14.98
C LYS A 60 7.77 -9.56 16.20
N ASP A 61 9.08 -9.53 16.05
CA ASP A 61 10.03 -9.71 17.16
C ASP A 61 9.91 -8.60 18.20
N ALA A 62 9.52 -7.41 17.78
CA ALA A 62 9.26 -6.27 18.66
C ALA A 62 7.83 -6.27 19.24
N HIS A 63 7.10 -7.38 19.09
CA HIS A 63 5.77 -7.63 19.63
C HIS A 63 4.65 -6.77 19.02
N PHE A 64 4.82 -6.32 17.79
CA PHE A 64 3.73 -5.67 17.06
C PHE A 64 2.87 -6.73 16.37
N ALA A 65 1.56 -6.48 16.32
CA ALA A 65 0.64 -7.27 15.50
C ALA A 65 0.78 -6.79 14.06
N VAL A 66 1.40 -7.60 13.23
CA VAL A 66 1.72 -7.26 11.84
C VAL A 66 1.26 -8.35 10.89
N LYS A 67 0.80 -7.95 9.72
CA LYS A 67 0.34 -8.84 8.67
C LYS A 67 0.88 -8.38 7.32
N ILE A 68 1.22 -9.32 6.46
CA ILE A 68 1.53 -9.04 5.05
C ILE A 68 0.26 -9.23 4.24
N THR A 69 -0.03 -8.24 3.41
CA THR A 69 -1.21 -8.22 2.55
C THR A 69 -0.77 -7.93 1.11
N ASP A 70 -1.30 -8.71 0.16
CA ASP A 70 -1.04 -8.45 -1.26
C ASP A 70 -1.84 -7.23 -1.74
N VAL A 71 -1.18 -6.36 -2.46
CA VAL A 71 -1.75 -5.15 -3.05
C VAL A 71 -1.30 -5.01 -4.49
N ILE A 72 -1.93 -4.09 -5.21
CA ILE A 72 -1.55 -3.74 -6.59
C ILE A 72 -1.17 -2.27 -6.61
N GLY A 73 -0.03 -1.97 -7.23
CA GLY A 73 0.40 -0.60 -7.49
C GLY A 73 0.27 -0.27 -8.97
N PHE A 74 -0.15 0.93 -9.27
CA PHE A 74 -0.15 1.44 -10.64
C PHE A 74 0.18 2.94 -10.64
N THR A 75 0.51 3.46 -11.80
CA THR A 75 0.70 4.89 -12.00
C THR A 75 -0.33 5.42 -12.97
N CYS A 76 -0.68 6.67 -12.82
CA CYS A 76 -1.48 7.42 -13.77
C CYS A 76 -1.00 8.88 -13.81
N PRO A 77 -1.36 9.64 -14.85
CA PRO A 77 -1.02 11.06 -14.88
C PRO A 77 -1.60 11.79 -13.67
N ASN A 78 -0.82 12.71 -13.11
CA ASN A 78 -1.27 13.55 -12.01
C ASN A 78 -2.08 14.73 -12.55
N THR A 79 -3.22 14.43 -13.17
CA THR A 79 -4.11 15.41 -13.78
C THR A 79 -5.56 15.09 -13.42
N SER A 80 -6.42 16.11 -13.49
CA SER A 80 -7.84 15.96 -13.17
C SER A 80 -8.48 14.86 -14.01
N GLY A 81 -9.16 13.93 -13.35
CA GLY A 81 -9.89 12.85 -13.99
C GLY A 81 -9.07 11.61 -14.34
N SER A 82 -7.74 11.63 -14.22
CA SER A 82 -6.90 10.48 -14.57
C SER A 82 -7.20 9.26 -13.69
N LEU A 83 -7.28 9.46 -12.38
CA LEU A 83 -7.62 8.36 -11.47
C LEU A 83 -9.04 7.85 -11.72
N ALA A 84 -9.98 8.74 -11.97
CA ALA A 84 -11.36 8.37 -12.25
C ALA A 84 -11.46 7.43 -13.46
N LYS A 85 -10.67 7.65 -14.51
CA LYS A 85 -10.64 6.77 -15.69
C LYS A 85 -10.18 5.36 -15.32
N VAL A 86 -9.14 5.25 -14.52
CA VAL A 86 -8.64 3.94 -14.08
C VAL A 86 -9.67 3.22 -13.21
N LEU A 87 -10.21 3.91 -12.23
CA LEU A 87 -11.19 3.33 -11.31
C LEU A 87 -12.47 2.89 -12.04
N LYS A 88 -12.86 3.61 -13.08
CA LYS A 88 -14.03 3.25 -13.90
C LYS A 88 -13.85 1.89 -14.58
N HIS A 89 -12.65 1.57 -15.05
CA HIS A 89 -12.38 0.25 -15.64
C HIS A 89 -12.68 -0.87 -14.64
N LEU A 90 -12.36 -0.65 -13.38
CA LEU A 90 -12.59 -1.62 -12.31
C LEU A 90 -14.07 -1.69 -11.91
N SER A 91 -14.71 -0.53 -11.72
CA SER A 91 -16.12 -0.50 -11.31
C SER A 91 -17.05 -1.04 -12.38
N ASP A 92 -16.76 -0.81 -13.65
CA ASP A 92 -17.53 -1.36 -14.78
C ASP A 92 -17.53 -2.90 -14.80
N LYS A 93 -16.52 -3.52 -14.23
CA LYS A 93 -16.38 -4.98 -14.09
C LYS A 93 -16.77 -5.50 -12.72
N GLY A 94 -17.31 -4.64 -11.86
CA GLY A 94 -17.75 -5.03 -10.52
C GLY A 94 -16.64 -5.31 -9.52
N VAL A 95 -15.43 -4.84 -9.77
CA VAL A 95 -14.32 -4.99 -8.83
C VAL A 95 -14.46 -3.96 -7.72
N PHE A 96 -14.56 -4.45 -6.49
CA PHE A 96 -14.66 -3.62 -5.29
C PHE A 96 -13.26 -3.36 -4.72
N ILE A 97 -13.00 -2.11 -4.37
CA ILE A 97 -11.75 -1.70 -3.72
C ILE A 97 -12.00 -1.54 -2.23
N GLU A 98 -11.32 -2.34 -1.43
CA GLU A 98 -11.43 -2.29 0.02
C GLU A 98 -10.81 -1.03 0.60
N TYR A 99 -9.65 -0.65 0.07
CA TYR A 99 -8.97 0.59 0.43
C TYR A 99 -7.94 0.94 -0.63
N MET A 100 -7.54 2.20 -0.62
CA MET A 100 -6.45 2.69 -1.47
C MET A 100 -5.75 3.86 -0.80
N TYR A 101 -4.54 4.10 -1.21
CA TYR A 101 -3.79 5.31 -0.87
C TYR A 101 -2.87 5.67 -2.04
N SER A 102 -2.54 6.94 -2.13
CA SER A 102 -1.77 7.44 -3.26
C SER A 102 -0.91 8.63 -2.86
N PHE A 103 0.10 8.87 -3.67
CA PHE A 103 0.89 10.08 -3.59
C PHE A 103 1.31 10.49 -5.00
N ALA A 104 1.56 11.79 -5.19
CA ALA A 104 2.01 12.32 -6.47
C ALA A 104 3.47 12.75 -6.37
N ASN A 105 4.20 12.53 -7.45
CA ASN A 105 5.55 13.00 -7.63
C ASN A 105 5.63 13.65 -9.01
N GLY A 106 5.54 14.99 -9.05
CA GLY A 106 5.47 15.73 -10.30
C GLY A 106 4.24 15.39 -11.11
N ASP A 107 4.45 14.94 -12.33
CA ASP A 107 3.38 14.65 -13.29
C ASP A 107 2.78 13.25 -13.14
N VAL A 108 3.28 12.47 -12.19
CA VAL A 108 2.90 11.07 -12.02
C VAL A 108 2.29 10.85 -10.65
N ALA A 109 1.12 10.22 -10.60
CA ALA A 109 0.51 9.73 -9.38
C ALA A 109 0.80 8.23 -9.23
N HIS A 110 1.21 7.84 -8.03
CA HIS A 110 1.43 6.45 -7.64
C HIS A 110 0.26 6.02 -6.77
N VAL A 111 -0.40 4.93 -7.13
CA VAL A 111 -1.62 4.48 -6.46
C VAL A 111 -1.43 3.04 -6.01
N ILE A 112 -1.77 2.79 -4.76
CA ILE A 112 -1.75 1.44 -4.18
C ILE A 112 -3.20 1.08 -3.84
N ILE A 113 -3.66 -0.07 -4.35
CA ILE A 113 -5.04 -0.51 -4.11
C ILE A 113 -5.06 -1.93 -3.57
N ARG A 114 -6.02 -2.17 -2.69
CA ARG A 114 -6.40 -3.51 -2.23
C ARG A 114 -7.79 -3.83 -2.76
N PRO A 115 -7.89 -4.54 -3.90
CA PRO A 115 -9.18 -4.99 -4.40
C PRO A 115 -9.61 -6.28 -3.70
N THR A 116 -10.89 -6.60 -3.74
CA THR A 116 -11.41 -7.88 -3.24
C THR A 116 -10.92 -9.05 -4.08
N ASP A 117 -10.73 -8.85 -5.38
CA ASP A 117 -10.25 -9.86 -6.32
C ASP A 117 -9.00 -9.33 -7.02
N LEU A 118 -7.84 -9.72 -6.49
CA LEU A 118 -6.54 -9.30 -6.99
C LEU A 118 -6.29 -9.73 -8.44
N GLU A 119 -6.62 -10.97 -8.77
CA GLU A 119 -6.35 -11.51 -10.10
C GLU A 119 -7.20 -10.82 -11.17
N SER A 120 -8.48 -10.63 -10.92
CA SER A 120 -9.37 -9.87 -11.82
C SER A 120 -8.88 -8.45 -11.99
N CYS A 121 -8.53 -7.79 -10.90
CA CYS A 121 -8.05 -6.41 -10.92
C CYS A 121 -6.78 -6.28 -11.77
N ASP A 122 -5.78 -7.13 -11.52
CA ASP A 122 -4.53 -7.13 -12.26
C ASP A 122 -4.76 -7.33 -13.76
N ARG A 123 -5.59 -8.29 -14.11
CA ARG A 123 -5.95 -8.58 -15.51
C ARG A 123 -6.63 -7.39 -16.17
N ILE A 124 -7.63 -6.80 -15.52
CA ILE A 124 -8.39 -5.68 -16.08
C ILE A 124 -7.47 -4.48 -16.31
N LEU A 125 -6.63 -4.15 -15.35
CA LEU A 125 -5.70 -3.03 -15.48
C LEU A 125 -4.69 -3.27 -16.60
N ALA A 126 -4.20 -4.50 -16.75
CA ALA A 126 -3.28 -4.86 -17.83
C ALA A 126 -3.97 -4.76 -19.20
N GLU A 127 -5.20 -5.27 -19.34
CA GLU A 127 -5.99 -5.20 -20.55
C GLU A 127 -6.29 -3.77 -20.98
N LYS A 128 -6.44 -2.86 -20.02
CA LYS A 128 -6.70 -1.44 -20.26
C LYS A 128 -5.42 -0.61 -20.37
N GLU A 129 -4.29 -1.28 -20.46
CA GLU A 129 -2.98 -0.66 -20.65
C GLU A 129 -2.63 0.36 -19.54
N VAL A 130 -3.08 0.12 -18.34
CA VAL A 130 -2.68 0.90 -17.15
C VAL A 130 -1.26 0.49 -16.78
N ASP A 131 -0.43 1.47 -16.46
CA ASP A 131 0.95 1.23 -16.07
C ASP A 131 1.03 0.61 -14.67
N LEU A 132 1.15 -0.71 -14.63
CA LEU A 132 1.30 -1.46 -13.38
C LEU A 132 2.72 -1.34 -12.85
N LEU A 133 2.84 -1.18 -11.53
CA LEU A 133 4.14 -1.18 -10.87
C LEU A 133 4.55 -2.60 -10.51
N ALA A 134 5.77 -2.97 -10.90
CA ALA A 134 6.36 -4.21 -10.40
C ALA A 134 6.63 -4.07 -8.90
N ALA A 135 6.57 -5.18 -8.16
CA ALA A 135 6.83 -5.18 -6.73
C ALA A 135 8.18 -4.52 -6.39
N SER A 136 9.23 -4.86 -7.14
CA SER A 136 10.56 -4.29 -6.92
C SER A 136 10.61 -2.77 -7.09
N ASP A 137 9.82 -2.23 -8.03
CA ASP A 137 9.74 -0.79 -8.23
C ASP A 137 8.99 -0.11 -7.08
N LEU A 138 7.93 -0.75 -6.60
CA LEU A 138 7.14 -0.24 -5.49
C LEU A 138 7.98 -0.16 -4.20
N TYR A 139 8.81 -1.15 -3.94
CA TYR A 139 9.66 -1.19 -2.74
C TYR A 139 10.78 -0.15 -2.76
N ARG A 140 11.07 0.43 -3.90
CA ARG A 140 12.11 1.46 -4.07
C ARG A 140 11.60 2.88 -4.25
N LEU A 141 10.32 3.11 -4.06
CA LEU A 141 9.72 4.44 -4.21
C LEU A 141 10.31 5.50 -3.28
#